data_799a8409da6466f8160d18521f445235
#
_entry.id   799a8409da6466f8160d18521f445235
#
_cell.length_a   1.000
_cell.length_b   1.000
_cell.length_c   1.000
_cell.angle_alpha   90.00
_cell.angle_beta   90.00
_cell.angle_gamma   90.00
#
_symmetry.space_group_name_H-M   'P 1'
#
loop_
_entity.id
_entity.type
_entity.pdbx_description
1 polymer ?
#
loop_
_entity_poly.entity_id
_entity_poly.type
_entity_poly.pdbx_seq_one_letter_code
_entity_poly.pdbx_strand_id
1 'polypeptide(L)'
;MKESLPIAHCPSPVAAGGGPARSAFSDRGFSLVELLVAMTLLTLIVLALMAVFSSTQRAFRASVTQTDVLEGSRAAIDLISTDLRNLTPCDGVSNYVQSAGPGSPIYYGGLNFFVTNNGYLDFTIPTYNYKPLTQSLAGSSALRTNSLQWFFMLGRNNTSWTGAGYIVNSSSSSPLYPLYRFYAQTNVSLNPVTLFYLFQTYINLSQWTNMSHVMDGVVHLNVRAYDPSGYWLTNGYAYWQSNRPQNIWFSAPFFGEVGFACYSNAVPAAVELQLGVLEDRALQRTASLGIPGSIGLTPAQLTYLQNQSGHVHLFRQRVTVPNVDPTAFQ
;
A
#
# COMPACT_ATOMS: atom_id res chain seq x y z
N MET A 1 28.53 -45.28 22.86
CA MET A 1 28.83 -45.26 24.30
C MET A 1 27.49 -45.05 25.02
N LYS A 2 27.00 -46.08 25.65
CA LYS A 2 25.79 -46.10 26.48
C LYS A 2 26.24 -45.91 27.92
N GLU A 3 25.81 -44.84 28.57
CA GLU A 3 25.94 -44.71 30.01
C GLU A 3 24.57 -44.95 30.63
N SER A 4 24.50 -45.99 31.44
CA SER A 4 23.37 -46.41 32.29
C SER A 4 23.53 -45.75 33.66
N LEU A 5 22.50 -45.05 34.11
CA LEU A 5 22.37 -44.54 35.47
C LEU A 5 21.75 -45.58 36.43
N PRO A 6 22.21 -45.70 37.66
CA PRO A 6 21.78 -46.73 38.60
C PRO A 6 20.47 -46.35 39.33
N ILE A 7 19.66 -47.36 39.55
CA ILE A 7 18.41 -47.33 40.30
C ILE A 7 18.74 -47.34 41.80
N ALA A 8 18.30 -46.30 42.51
CA ALA A 8 18.38 -46.26 43.98
C ALA A 8 17.16 -46.95 44.59
N HIS A 9 17.42 -48.00 45.34
CA HIS A 9 16.46 -48.65 46.20
C HIS A 9 16.21 -47.82 47.46
N CYS A 10 14.95 -47.48 47.76
CA CYS A 10 14.51 -46.97 49.06
C CYS A 10 13.88 -48.11 49.86
N PRO A 11 14.23 -48.28 51.10
CA PRO A 11 13.59 -49.25 51.97
C PRO A 11 12.29 -48.71 52.60
N SER A 12 11.28 -49.57 52.66
CA SER A 12 10.00 -49.29 53.30
C SER A 12 10.15 -49.31 54.82
N PRO A 13 9.55 -48.40 55.62
CA PRO A 13 9.35 -48.56 57.03
C PRO A 13 7.98 -49.22 57.34
N VAL A 14 8.04 -50.11 58.26
CA VAL A 14 7.02 -50.94 58.81
C VAL A 14 5.94 -50.13 59.57
N ALA A 15 4.73 -50.63 59.48
CA ALA A 15 3.51 -50.16 60.09
C ALA A 15 3.59 -50.00 61.60
N ALA A 16 3.10 -48.88 62.10
CA ALA A 16 2.60 -48.80 63.51
C ALA A 16 1.13 -48.39 63.45
N GLY A 17 0.30 -49.26 64.00
CA GLY A 17 -1.15 -49.11 64.09
C GLY A 17 -1.55 -47.89 64.92
N GLY A 18 -2.32 -47.01 64.31
CA GLY A 18 -3.04 -45.93 64.96
C GLY A 18 -4.49 -45.97 64.49
N GLY A 19 -5.40 -46.23 65.37
CA GLY A 19 -6.83 -46.36 65.07
C GLY A 19 -7.44 -45.16 64.35
N PRO A 20 -8.56 -45.35 63.66
CA PRO A 20 -9.21 -44.31 62.93
C PRO A 20 -9.82 -43.27 63.85
N ALA A 21 -9.19 -42.12 64.01
CA ALA A 21 -9.87 -40.95 64.51
C ALA A 21 -10.95 -40.58 63.44
N ARG A 22 -12.17 -40.99 63.73
CA ARG A 22 -13.34 -40.48 62.99
C ARG A 22 -13.41 -39.00 63.28
N SER A 23 -12.88 -38.20 62.32
CA SER A 23 -13.22 -36.79 62.19
C SER A 23 -14.72 -36.72 61.91
N ALA A 24 -15.47 -36.31 62.95
CA ALA A 24 -16.87 -35.97 62.80
C ALA A 24 -16.95 -34.78 61.85
N PHE A 25 -17.08 -35.09 60.55
CA PHE A 25 -17.54 -34.09 59.63
C PHE A 25 -18.96 -33.69 60.03
N SER A 26 -19.06 -32.56 60.71
CA SER A 26 -20.32 -31.92 60.97
C SER A 26 -21.04 -31.70 59.69
N ASP A 27 -22.04 -32.52 59.35
CA ASP A 27 -22.96 -32.31 58.23
C ASP A 27 -23.79 -31.03 58.48
N ARG A 28 -23.13 -29.89 58.36
CA ARG A 28 -23.83 -28.62 58.28
C ARG A 28 -24.33 -28.49 56.84
N GLY A 29 -25.59 -28.84 56.61
CA GLY A 29 -26.27 -28.57 55.34
C GLY A 29 -26.23 -27.10 55.05
N PHE A 30 -25.89 -26.74 53.80
CA PHE A 30 -25.91 -25.36 53.33
C PHE A 30 -27.31 -24.77 53.49
N SER A 31 -27.38 -23.58 54.07
CA SER A 31 -28.65 -22.86 54.16
C SER A 31 -29.04 -22.40 52.73
N LEU A 32 -30.36 -22.35 52.45
CA LEU A 32 -30.89 -21.91 51.17
C LEU A 32 -30.40 -20.49 50.82
N VAL A 33 -30.18 -19.64 51.83
CA VAL A 33 -29.62 -18.28 51.66
C VAL A 33 -28.16 -18.28 51.22
N GLU A 34 -27.31 -19.16 51.80
CA GLU A 34 -25.90 -19.30 51.39
C GLU A 34 -25.79 -19.74 49.95
N LEU A 35 -26.65 -20.68 49.52
CA LEU A 35 -26.67 -21.15 48.14
C LEU A 35 -27.10 -20.02 47.17
N LEU A 36 -28.10 -19.20 47.55
CA LEU A 36 -28.54 -18.06 46.75
C LEU A 36 -27.46 -16.99 46.66
N VAL A 37 -26.77 -16.65 47.74
CA VAL A 37 -25.65 -15.72 47.76
C VAL A 37 -24.48 -16.23 46.93
N ALA A 38 -24.14 -17.51 47.03
CA ALA A 38 -23.08 -18.10 46.22
C ALA A 38 -23.38 -18.06 44.73
N MET A 39 -24.63 -18.36 44.32
CA MET A 39 -25.08 -18.27 42.90
C MET A 39 -25.06 -16.85 42.39
N THR A 40 -25.49 -15.86 43.17
CA THR A 40 -25.45 -14.45 42.75
C THR A 40 -24.00 -13.95 42.59
N LEU A 41 -23.11 -14.30 43.51
CA LEU A 41 -21.67 -13.96 43.38
C LEU A 41 -21.04 -14.64 42.17
N LEU A 42 -21.33 -15.93 41.96
CA LEU A 42 -20.83 -16.68 40.81
C LEU A 42 -21.29 -16.04 39.48
N THR A 43 -22.58 -15.71 39.37
CA THR A 43 -23.09 -15.04 38.17
C THR A 43 -22.45 -13.68 37.93
N LEU A 44 -22.19 -12.89 38.96
CA LEU A 44 -21.52 -11.59 38.87
C LEU A 44 -20.06 -11.75 38.40
N ILE A 45 -19.34 -12.76 38.94
CA ILE A 45 -17.98 -13.07 38.50
C ILE A 45 -17.97 -13.50 37.01
N VAL A 46 -18.89 -14.37 36.59
CA VAL A 46 -18.99 -14.81 35.20
C VAL A 46 -19.27 -13.65 34.26
N LEU A 47 -20.19 -12.73 34.61
CA LEU A 47 -20.48 -11.54 33.85
C LEU A 47 -19.26 -10.62 33.75
N ALA A 48 -18.53 -10.42 34.84
CA ALA A 48 -17.29 -9.62 34.82
C ALA A 48 -16.22 -10.25 33.93
N LEU A 49 -16.02 -11.57 34.00
CA LEU A 49 -15.09 -12.30 33.15
C LEU A 49 -15.50 -12.22 31.66
N MET A 50 -16.80 -12.36 31.34
CA MET A 50 -17.30 -12.19 29.99
C MET A 50 -17.04 -10.77 29.42
N ALA A 51 -17.22 -9.75 30.26
CA ALA A 51 -16.93 -8.36 29.86
C ALA A 51 -15.45 -8.16 29.52
N VAL A 52 -14.55 -8.63 30.37
CA VAL A 52 -13.10 -8.59 30.19
C VAL A 52 -12.71 -9.38 28.93
N PHE A 53 -13.21 -10.61 28.79
CA PHE A 53 -12.91 -11.46 27.64
C PHE A 53 -13.35 -10.81 26.31
N SER A 54 -14.57 -10.25 26.26
CA SER A 54 -15.07 -9.56 25.07
C SER A 54 -14.24 -8.32 24.71
N SER A 55 -13.78 -7.57 25.72
CA SER A 55 -12.88 -6.42 25.54
C SER A 55 -11.52 -6.85 24.98
N THR A 56 -10.94 -7.91 25.56
CA THR A 56 -9.66 -8.46 25.12
C THR A 56 -9.74 -8.99 23.69
N GLN A 57 -10.81 -9.69 23.33
CA GLN A 57 -11.01 -10.17 21.96
C GLN A 57 -11.10 -9.02 20.94
N ARG A 58 -11.80 -7.91 21.30
CA ARG A 58 -11.88 -6.73 20.42
C ARG A 58 -10.52 -6.10 20.22
N ALA A 59 -9.74 -5.93 21.31
CA ALA A 59 -8.39 -5.39 21.24
C ALA A 59 -7.46 -6.28 20.41
N PHE A 60 -7.52 -7.60 20.60
CA PHE A 60 -6.72 -8.55 19.84
C PHE A 60 -7.05 -8.52 18.33
N ARG A 61 -8.32 -8.54 17.97
CA ARG A 61 -8.73 -8.42 16.55
C ARG A 61 -8.27 -7.10 15.92
N ALA A 62 -8.36 -5.99 16.66
CA ALA A 62 -7.88 -4.70 16.18
C ALA A 62 -6.36 -4.72 15.94
N SER A 63 -5.59 -5.35 16.84
CA SER A 63 -4.14 -5.47 16.69
C SER A 63 -3.75 -6.34 15.49
N VAL A 64 -4.42 -7.48 15.28
CA VAL A 64 -4.14 -8.37 14.13
C VAL A 64 -4.41 -7.66 12.81
N THR A 65 -5.59 -7.03 12.66
CA THR A 65 -5.91 -6.31 11.42
C THR A 65 -4.96 -5.15 11.13
N GLN A 66 -4.47 -4.47 12.16
CA GLN A 66 -3.47 -3.41 11.99
C GLN A 66 -2.13 -3.98 11.54
N THR A 67 -1.71 -5.12 12.08
CA THR A 67 -0.47 -5.79 11.68
C THR A 67 -0.53 -6.23 10.21
N ASP A 68 -1.63 -6.83 9.77
CA ASP A 68 -1.81 -7.29 8.39
C ASP A 68 -1.69 -6.13 7.38
N VAL A 69 -2.30 -4.97 7.69
CA VAL A 69 -2.19 -3.77 6.84
C VAL A 69 -0.75 -3.25 6.79
N LEU A 70 -0.05 -3.25 7.94
CA LEU A 70 1.33 -2.80 8.03
C LEU A 70 2.28 -3.72 7.23
N GLU A 71 2.11 -5.03 7.32
CA GLU A 71 2.92 -6.01 6.60
C GLU A 71 2.64 -5.95 5.08
N GLY A 72 1.37 -5.93 4.68
CA GLY A 72 0.98 -5.79 3.28
C GLY A 72 1.52 -4.50 2.64
N SER A 73 1.45 -3.39 3.37
CA SER A 73 1.97 -2.09 2.91
C SER A 73 3.48 -2.09 2.77
N ARG A 74 4.21 -2.71 3.70
CA ARG A 74 5.67 -2.87 3.61
C ARG A 74 6.05 -3.72 2.41
N ALA A 75 5.38 -4.86 2.21
CA ALA A 75 5.62 -5.72 1.06
C ALA A 75 5.37 -5.00 -0.27
N ALA A 76 4.31 -4.19 -0.35
CA ALA A 76 4.03 -3.38 -1.54
C ALA A 76 5.12 -2.33 -1.80
N ILE A 77 5.57 -1.62 -0.76
CA ILE A 77 6.64 -0.62 -0.88
C ILE A 77 7.98 -1.29 -1.24
N ASP A 78 8.30 -2.43 -0.66
CA ASP A 78 9.53 -3.16 -0.97
C ASP A 78 9.53 -3.68 -2.41
N LEU A 79 8.37 -4.13 -2.91
CA LEU A 79 8.20 -4.51 -4.31
C LEU A 79 8.45 -3.32 -5.24
N ILE A 80 7.80 -2.18 -4.99
CA ILE A 80 7.99 -0.94 -5.77
C ILE A 80 9.45 -0.47 -5.68
N SER A 81 10.04 -0.52 -4.50
CA SER A 81 11.44 -0.11 -4.27
C SER A 81 12.43 -0.99 -5.03
N THR A 82 12.15 -2.28 -5.14
CA THR A 82 12.97 -3.22 -5.92
C THR A 82 12.88 -2.91 -7.42
N ASP A 83 11.70 -2.63 -7.92
CA ASP A 83 11.51 -2.23 -9.32
C ASP A 83 12.21 -0.89 -9.61
N LEU A 84 12.12 0.09 -8.69
CA LEU A 84 12.80 1.39 -8.83
C LEU A 84 14.32 1.29 -8.84
N ARG A 85 14.91 0.38 -8.09
CA ARG A 85 16.38 0.14 -8.12
C ARG A 85 16.84 -0.42 -9.44
N ASN A 86 15.97 -1.08 -10.19
CA ASN A 86 16.25 -1.60 -11.53
C ASN A 86 16.08 -0.56 -12.64
N LEU A 87 15.67 0.67 -12.29
CA LEU A 87 15.50 1.75 -13.24
C LEU A 87 16.81 2.02 -13.99
N THR A 88 16.74 2.03 -15.31
CA THR A 88 17.92 2.16 -16.17
C THR A 88 17.59 3.12 -17.31
N PRO A 89 18.50 4.07 -17.63
CA PRO A 89 18.33 4.91 -18.81
C PRO A 89 18.35 4.07 -20.07
N CYS A 90 17.47 4.39 -21.02
CA CYS A 90 17.57 3.84 -22.36
C CYS A 90 18.56 4.69 -23.15
N ASP A 91 19.61 4.10 -23.66
CA ASP A 91 20.57 4.78 -24.52
C ASP A 91 19.83 5.44 -25.70
N GLY A 92 19.61 6.73 -25.59
CA GLY A 92 19.36 7.74 -26.58
C GLY A 92 18.90 7.39 -28.00
N VAL A 93 18.21 6.28 -28.23
CA VAL A 93 17.55 6.02 -29.52
C VAL A 93 16.30 6.89 -29.59
N SER A 94 16.55 8.18 -29.51
CA SER A 94 15.60 9.24 -29.76
C SER A 94 15.51 9.44 -31.28
N ASN A 95 14.77 8.62 -31.97
CA ASN A 95 14.57 8.80 -33.39
C ASN A 95 13.13 9.03 -33.77
N TYR A 96 12.33 9.69 -32.96
CA TYR A 96 11.08 10.18 -33.49
C TYR A 96 10.55 11.39 -32.76
N VAL A 97 10.67 12.56 -33.37
CA VAL A 97 9.88 13.74 -33.02
C VAL A 97 8.66 13.71 -33.93
N GLN A 98 7.55 13.20 -33.50
CA GLN A 98 6.29 13.45 -34.19
C GLN A 98 5.65 14.69 -33.57
N SER A 99 5.77 15.80 -34.24
CA SER A 99 4.99 17.00 -33.98
C SER A 99 3.54 16.72 -34.38
N ALA A 100 2.73 16.30 -33.42
CA ALA A 100 1.30 16.41 -33.55
C ALA A 100 0.93 17.82 -33.09
N GLY A 101 0.44 18.65 -33.96
CA GLY A 101 -0.05 20.02 -33.83
C GLY A 101 0.12 20.85 -32.57
N PRO A 102 -0.22 22.15 -32.56
CA PRO A 102 -0.06 22.99 -31.36
C PRO A 102 -0.89 22.44 -30.20
N GLY A 103 -0.23 21.97 -29.12
CA GLY A 103 -0.86 21.42 -27.93
C GLY A 103 -0.73 19.91 -27.74
N SER A 104 -0.18 19.18 -28.70
CA SER A 104 0.08 17.76 -28.54
C SER A 104 1.47 17.51 -27.96
N PRO A 105 1.61 16.66 -26.94
CA PRO A 105 2.91 16.34 -26.39
C PRO A 105 3.76 15.61 -27.41
N ILE A 106 5.03 16.01 -27.48
CA ILE A 106 6.03 15.37 -28.33
C ILE A 106 6.56 14.15 -27.58
N TYR A 107 6.33 12.96 -28.12
CA TYR A 107 6.87 11.73 -27.54
C TYR A 107 8.23 11.43 -28.13
N TYR A 108 9.20 11.32 -27.28
CA TYR A 108 10.52 10.85 -27.65
C TYR A 108 10.58 9.33 -27.41
N GLY A 109 11.14 8.57 -28.35
CA GLY A 109 11.49 7.19 -28.10
C GLY A 109 12.48 7.12 -26.95
N GLY A 110 12.22 6.29 -25.95
CA GLY A 110 13.14 6.12 -24.83
C GLY A 110 12.67 6.68 -23.50
N LEU A 111 11.40 6.45 -23.16
CA LEU A 111 10.85 6.80 -21.86
C LEU A 111 11.39 5.88 -20.77
N ASN A 112 12.09 6.46 -19.79
CA ASN A 112 12.68 5.73 -18.66
C ASN A 112 11.76 5.68 -17.46
N PHE A 113 11.21 6.84 -17.08
CA PHE A 113 10.37 6.97 -15.92
C PHE A 113 9.24 7.97 -16.20
N PHE A 114 8.04 7.59 -15.90
CA PHE A 114 6.85 8.40 -16.12
C PHE A 114 5.96 8.39 -14.89
N VAL A 115 5.54 9.56 -14.44
CA VAL A 115 4.62 9.75 -13.33
C VAL A 115 3.54 10.73 -13.74
N THR A 116 2.29 10.40 -13.50
CA THR A 116 1.19 11.33 -13.71
C THR A 116 0.08 11.12 -12.70
N ASN A 117 -0.75 12.15 -12.51
CA ASN A 117 -1.91 12.04 -11.65
C ASN A 117 -3.02 11.23 -12.34
N ASN A 118 -3.69 10.39 -11.58
CA ASN A 118 -4.85 9.67 -12.06
C ASN A 118 -5.94 10.69 -12.43
N GLY A 119 -6.31 10.78 -13.69
CA GLY A 119 -7.29 11.74 -14.21
C GLY A 119 -6.74 12.99 -14.90
N TYR A 120 -5.42 13.23 -14.90
CA TYR A 120 -4.82 14.22 -15.78
C TYR A 120 -4.37 13.56 -17.07
N LEU A 121 -5.00 13.95 -18.15
CA LEU A 121 -4.78 13.35 -19.46
C LEU A 121 -4.39 14.40 -20.46
N ASP A 122 -3.12 14.37 -20.77
CA ASP A 122 -2.63 14.93 -22.03
C ASP A 122 -2.42 13.83 -23.09
N PHE A 123 -2.82 12.60 -22.80
CA PHE A 123 -2.64 11.47 -23.69
C PHE A 123 -3.96 10.71 -23.87
N THR A 124 -4.84 11.15 -24.74
CA THR A 124 -5.97 10.42 -25.36
C THR A 124 -6.63 9.27 -24.57
N ILE A 125 -6.51 9.26 -23.25
CA ILE A 125 -7.12 8.28 -22.38
C ILE A 125 -8.53 8.76 -22.01
N PRO A 126 -9.56 7.90 -22.03
CA PRO A 126 -10.90 8.31 -21.62
C PRO A 126 -10.84 8.95 -20.23
N THR A 127 -11.36 10.15 -20.13
CA THR A 127 -11.48 10.89 -18.86
C THR A 127 -12.31 10.08 -17.88
N TYR A 128 -11.65 9.23 -17.10
CA TYR A 128 -12.26 8.85 -15.84
C TYR A 128 -12.37 10.13 -15.04
N ASN A 129 -13.57 10.50 -14.61
CA ASN A 129 -13.82 11.64 -13.71
C ASN A 129 -13.20 11.37 -12.34
N TYR A 130 -11.85 11.30 -12.33
CA TYR A 130 -11.11 11.10 -11.11
C TYR A 130 -11.22 12.36 -10.25
N LYS A 131 -11.87 12.20 -9.12
CA LYS A 131 -11.83 13.18 -8.05
C LYS A 131 -10.99 12.60 -6.94
N PRO A 132 -9.92 13.28 -6.51
CA PRO A 132 -9.15 12.82 -5.37
C PRO A 132 -10.04 12.72 -4.14
N LEU A 133 -9.82 11.69 -3.33
CA LEU A 133 -10.52 11.55 -2.07
C LEU A 133 -10.07 12.65 -1.11
N THR A 134 -10.98 13.55 -0.74
CA THR A 134 -10.77 14.53 0.32
C THR A 134 -11.28 13.97 1.62
N GLN A 135 -10.48 14.07 2.68
CA GLN A 135 -10.80 13.54 4.00
C GLN A 135 -10.74 14.65 5.05
N SER A 136 -11.72 14.69 5.93
CA SER A 136 -11.76 15.60 7.07
C SER A 136 -10.75 15.15 8.13
N LEU A 137 -9.88 16.03 8.57
CA LEU A 137 -8.95 15.74 9.67
C LEU A 137 -9.69 15.83 11.00
N ALA A 138 -9.49 14.82 11.86
CA ALA A 138 -10.14 14.77 13.17
C ALA A 138 -9.78 16.01 14.01
N GLY A 139 -10.80 16.67 14.55
CA GLY A 139 -10.62 17.86 15.39
C GLY A 139 -10.25 19.15 14.64
N SER A 140 -10.33 19.17 13.32
CA SER A 140 -9.99 20.32 12.48
C SER A 140 -10.98 20.50 11.33
N SER A 141 -11.18 21.73 10.86
CA SER A 141 -11.86 22.03 9.61
C SER A 141 -10.98 21.80 8.37
N ALA A 142 -9.71 21.45 8.57
CA ALA A 142 -8.78 21.21 7.48
C ALA A 142 -9.11 19.91 6.73
N LEU A 143 -8.96 19.96 5.41
CA LEU A 143 -9.17 18.82 4.52
C LEU A 143 -7.82 18.29 4.05
N ARG A 144 -7.66 16.98 4.07
CA ARG A 144 -6.56 16.29 3.44
C ARG A 144 -7.00 15.81 2.06
N THR A 145 -6.28 16.20 1.03
CA THR A 145 -6.47 15.67 -0.32
C THR A 145 -5.53 14.48 -0.54
N ASN A 146 -6.10 13.34 -0.90
CA ASN A 146 -5.34 12.14 -1.21
C ASN A 146 -5.14 12.07 -2.72
N SER A 147 -3.90 12.27 -3.18
CA SER A 147 -3.55 12.11 -4.59
C SER A 147 -3.35 10.63 -4.92
N LEU A 148 -3.78 10.22 -6.11
CA LEU A 148 -3.45 8.94 -6.69
C LEU A 148 -2.69 9.19 -7.98
N GLN A 149 -1.40 8.88 -7.97
CA GLN A 149 -0.56 8.90 -9.15
C GLN A 149 -0.42 7.48 -9.69
N TRP A 150 -0.26 7.35 -11.00
CA TRP A 150 0.23 6.14 -11.59
C TRP A 150 1.59 6.41 -12.23
N PHE A 151 2.43 5.42 -12.29
CA PHE A 151 3.77 5.58 -12.81
C PHE A 151 4.25 4.32 -13.52
N PHE A 152 5.17 4.55 -14.44
CA PHE A 152 5.84 3.52 -15.23
C PHE A 152 7.36 3.72 -15.13
N MET A 153 8.09 2.62 -15.11
CA MET A 153 9.55 2.61 -15.07
C MET A 153 10.10 1.56 -16.02
N LEU A 154 11.21 1.92 -16.64
CA LEU A 154 11.95 1.06 -17.54
C LEU A 154 13.21 0.54 -16.85
N GLY A 155 13.40 -0.76 -16.85
CA GLY A 155 14.61 -1.41 -16.41
C GLY A 155 15.26 -2.21 -17.55
N ARG A 156 16.51 -2.55 -17.39
CA ARG A 156 17.25 -3.42 -18.34
C ARG A 156 17.88 -4.58 -17.59
N ASN A 157 17.68 -5.76 -18.12
CA ASN A 157 18.32 -6.98 -17.63
C ASN A 157 19.03 -7.66 -18.81
N ASN A 158 20.36 -7.45 -18.92
CA ASN A 158 21.21 -8.00 -19.98
C ASN A 158 20.61 -7.86 -21.40
N THR A 159 19.84 -8.87 -21.81
CA THR A 159 19.28 -9.03 -23.16
C THR A 159 17.83 -8.59 -23.29
N SER A 160 17.20 -8.11 -22.22
CA SER A 160 15.79 -7.73 -22.20
C SER A 160 15.57 -6.38 -21.53
N TRP A 161 14.63 -5.60 -22.12
CA TRP A 161 14.02 -4.48 -21.44
C TRP A 161 12.86 -4.98 -20.57
N THR A 162 12.74 -4.43 -19.39
CA THR A 162 11.65 -4.72 -18.45
C THR A 162 10.86 -3.45 -18.20
N GLY A 163 9.54 -3.49 -18.39
CA GLY A 163 8.64 -2.42 -18.03
C GLY A 163 7.88 -2.81 -16.77
N ALA A 164 7.95 -1.98 -15.73
CA ALA A 164 7.11 -2.09 -14.55
C ALA A 164 6.26 -0.82 -14.40
N GLY A 165 5.00 -0.99 -14.02
CA GLY A 165 4.09 0.14 -13.81
C GLY A 165 3.13 -0.14 -12.67
N TYR A 166 2.69 0.93 -12.00
CA TYR A 166 1.77 0.84 -10.87
C TYR A 166 0.63 1.81 -11.02
N ILE A 167 -0.57 1.35 -10.72
CA ILE A 167 -1.79 2.14 -10.79
C ILE A 167 -2.81 1.66 -9.75
N VAL A 168 -3.53 2.61 -9.17
CA VAL A 168 -4.68 2.33 -8.32
C VAL A 168 -5.96 2.51 -9.12
N ASN A 169 -6.81 1.50 -9.16
CA ASN A 169 -8.15 1.64 -9.74
C ASN A 169 -9.10 2.32 -8.75
N SER A 170 -9.24 3.63 -8.87
CA SER A 170 -10.10 4.45 -8.01
C SER A 170 -11.59 4.30 -8.30
N SER A 171 -11.97 3.69 -9.43
CA SER A 171 -13.37 3.49 -9.81
C SER A 171 -13.93 2.13 -9.38
N SER A 172 -13.09 1.24 -8.83
CA SER A 172 -13.55 -0.07 -8.36
C SER A 172 -14.29 0.05 -7.04
N SER A 173 -15.51 -0.50 -7.01
CA SER A 173 -16.32 -0.58 -5.79
C SER A 173 -16.08 -1.86 -4.99
N SER A 174 -15.51 -2.90 -5.63
CA SER A 174 -15.13 -4.17 -5.02
C SER A 174 -14.15 -4.92 -5.94
N PRO A 175 -12.90 -5.12 -5.53
CA PRO A 175 -12.24 -4.57 -4.35
C PRO A 175 -12.12 -3.05 -4.37
N LEU A 176 -12.00 -2.41 -3.19
CA LEU A 176 -11.91 -0.94 -3.07
C LEU A 176 -10.48 -0.46 -3.22
N TYR A 177 -10.24 0.48 -4.13
CA TYR A 177 -8.94 1.08 -4.36
C TYR A 177 -7.80 0.05 -4.50
N PRO A 178 -7.95 -0.97 -5.38
CA PRO A 178 -6.91 -1.96 -5.60
C PRO A 178 -5.71 -1.35 -6.31
N LEU A 179 -4.52 -1.67 -5.80
CA LEU A 179 -3.24 -1.37 -6.44
C LEU A 179 -2.86 -2.52 -7.37
N TYR A 180 -2.60 -2.18 -8.62
CA TYR A 180 -2.16 -3.13 -9.63
C TYR A 180 -0.71 -2.85 -10.04
N ARG A 181 0.03 -3.91 -10.32
CA ARG A 181 1.36 -3.89 -10.92
C ARG A 181 1.30 -4.46 -12.33
N PHE A 182 1.71 -3.65 -13.29
CA PHE A 182 2.06 -4.10 -14.63
C PHE A 182 3.51 -4.59 -14.62
N TYR A 183 3.79 -5.69 -15.31
CA TYR A 183 5.15 -6.15 -15.54
C TYR A 183 5.22 -6.86 -16.88
N ALA A 184 6.08 -6.39 -17.79
CA ALA A 184 6.29 -7.01 -19.08
C ALA A 184 7.77 -6.91 -19.48
N GLN A 185 8.19 -7.78 -20.39
CA GLN A 185 9.55 -7.82 -20.92
C GLN A 185 9.54 -7.83 -22.44
N THR A 186 10.56 -7.22 -23.03
CA THR A 186 10.81 -7.28 -24.46
C THR A 186 12.31 -7.41 -24.75
N ASN A 187 12.66 -7.86 -25.94
CA ASN A 187 14.06 -7.99 -26.33
C ASN A 187 14.73 -6.61 -26.46
N VAL A 188 16.01 -6.51 -26.11
CA VAL A 188 16.84 -5.29 -26.23
C VAL A 188 16.89 -4.74 -27.65
N SER A 189 16.74 -5.58 -28.68
CA SER A 189 16.68 -5.15 -30.08
C SER A 189 15.40 -4.37 -30.44
N LEU A 190 14.37 -4.44 -29.60
CA LEU A 190 13.11 -3.75 -29.84
C LEU A 190 13.05 -2.41 -29.09
N ASN A 191 12.24 -1.49 -29.61
CA ASN A 191 12.06 -0.20 -28.95
C ASN A 191 11.34 -0.38 -27.59
N PRO A 192 11.96 -0.01 -26.46
CA PRO A 192 11.39 -0.20 -25.12
C PRO A 192 10.11 0.60 -24.87
N VAL A 193 9.83 1.64 -25.66
CA VAL A 193 8.60 2.44 -25.54
C VAL A 193 7.34 1.61 -25.74
N THR A 194 7.44 0.48 -26.44
CA THR A 194 6.33 -0.45 -26.65
C THR A 194 5.77 -1.00 -25.32
N LEU A 195 6.62 -1.14 -24.30
CA LEU A 195 6.20 -1.57 -22.97
C LEU A 195 5.33 -0.52 -22.27
N PHE A 196 5.66 0.75 -22.44
CA PHE A 196 4.83 1.85 -21.94
C PHE A 196 3.47 1.92 -22.63
N TYR A 197 3.44 1.79 -23.96
CA TYR A 197 2.17 1.76 -24.71
C TYR A 197 1.32 0.54 -24.32
N LEU A 198 1.93 -0.60 -24.05
CA LEU A 198 1.21 -1.78 -23.58
C LEU A 198 0.57 -1.50 -22.19
N PHE A 199 1.32 -0.88 -21.29
CA PHE A 199 0.79 -0.48 -19.98
C PHE A 199 -0.38 0.51 -20.13
N GLN A 200 -0.22 1.54 -20.96
CA GLN A 200 -1.32 2.48 -21.26
C GLN A 200 -2.53 1.76 -21.84
N THR A 201 -2.33 0.81 -22.74
CA THR A 201 -3.42 0.02 -23.33
C THR A 201 -4.20 -0.73 -22.28
N TYR A 202 -3.52 -1.36 -21.32
CA TYR A 202 -4.20 -2.08 -20.22
C TYR A 202 -5.01 -1.13 -19.33
N ILE A 203 -4.49 0.06 -19.05
CA ILE A 203 -5.23 1.08 -18.30
C ILE A 203 -6.47 1.54 -19.08
N ASN A 204 -6.29 1.91 -20.35
CA ASN A 204 -7.34 2.49 -21.18
C ASN A 204 -8.50 1.53 -21.44
N LEU A 205 -8.19 0.28 -21.65
CA LEU A 205 -9.16 -0.77 -21.88
C LEU A 205 -9.65 -1.43 -20.59
N SER A 206 -9.23 -0.90 -19.45
CA SER A 206 -9.58 -1.45 -18.11
C SER A 206 -9.25 -2.94 -17.98
N GLN A 207 -8.14 -3.38 -18.58
CA GLN A 207 -7.70 -4.77 -18.60
C GLN A 207 -6.95 -5.13 -17.32
N TRP A 208 -7.60 -4.97 -16.16
CA TRP A 208 -7.02 -5.20 -14.85
C TRP A 208 -6.56 -6.65 -14.64
N THR A 209 -7.20 -7.61 -15.31
CA THR A 209 -6.84 -9.04 -15.26
C THR A 209 -5.47 -9.36 -15.87
N ASN A 210 -4.94 -8.46 -16.71
CA ASN A 210 -3.61 -8.59 -17.31
C ASN A 210 -2.50 -8.01 -16.42
N MET A 211 -2.88 -7.43 -15.28
CA MET A 211 -1.97 -6.88 -14.28
C MET A 211 -2.04 -7.69 -12.98
N SER A 212 -0.94 -7.72 -12.23
CA SER A 212 -0.90 -8.38 -10.94
C SER A 212 -1.56 -7.50 -9.87
N HIS A 213 -2.54 -8.01 -9.17
CA HIS A 213 -3.11 -7.37 -8.00
C HIS A 213 -2.10 -7.42 -6.84
N VAL A 214 -1.82 -6.28 -6.22
CA VAL A 214 -0.83 -6.15 -5.14
C VAL A 214 -1.52 -6.08 -3.78
N MET A 215 -2.44 -5.13 -3.61
CA MET A 215 -3.19 -4.94 -2.37
C MET A 215 -4.42 -4.06 -2.59
N ASP A 216 -5.33 -4.07 -1.63
CA ASP A 216 -6.52 -3.21 -1.61
C ASP A 216 -6.36 -2.01 -0.68
N GLY A 217 -7.26 -1.04 -0.80
CA GLY A 217 -7.37 0.08 0.12
C GLY A 217 -6.33 1.18 -0.04
N VAL A 218 -5.66 1.27 -1.18
CA VAL A 218 -4.69 2.31 -1.45
C VAL A 218 -5.39 3.61 -1.83
N VAL A 219 -5.63 4.46 -0.85
CA VAL A 219 -6.32 5.75 -1.02
C VAL A 219 -5.39 6.91 -1.35
N HIS A 220 -4.09 6.74 -1.15
CA HIS A 220 -3.07 7.72 -1.48
C HIS A 220 -1.83 7.02 -2.06
N LEU A 221 -1.40 7.47 -3.23
CA LEU A 221 -0.16 7.03 -3.87
C LEU A 221 0.48 8.24 -4.54
N ASN A 222 1.62 8.66 -3.99
CA ASN A 222 2.34 9.82 -4.47
C ASN A 222 3.80 9.47 -4.71
N VAL A 223 4.35 9.98 -5.82
CA VAL A 223 5.71 9.70 -6.28
C VAL A 223 6.42 11.01 -6.55
N ARG A 224 7.47 11.29 -5.79
CA ARG A 224 8.32 12.47 -5.96
C ARG A 224 9.71 12.04 -6.37
N ALA A 225 10.24 12.66 -7.40
CA ALA A 225 11.59 12.38 -7.87
C ALA A 225 12.53 13.55 -7.55
N TYR A 226 13.81 13.23 -7.39
CA TYR A 226 14.86 14.17 -7.05
C TYR A 226 16.03 14.02 -8.02
N ASP A 227 16.64 15.14 -8.36
CA ASP A 227 17.86 15.18 -9.17
C ASP A 227 19.11 14.76 -8.36
N PRO A 228 20.29 14.64 -9.00
CA PRO A 228 21.54 14.35 -8.30
C PRO A 228 21.96 15.39 -7.27
N SER A 229 21.48 16.61 -7.39
CA SER A 229 21.73 17.70 -6.43
C SER A 229 20.73 17.71 -5.26
N GLY A 230 19.75 16.81 -5.29
CA GLY A 230 18.72 16.68 -4.25
C GLY A 230 17.52 17.61 -4.41
N TYR A 231 17.41 18.34 -5.54
CA TYR A 231 16.24 19.16 -5.81
C TYR A 231 15.06 18.32 -6.29
N TRP A 232 13.89 18.65 -5.80
CA TRP A 232 12.66 18.01 -6.21
C TRP A 232 12.29 18.39 -7.66
N LEU A 233 12.08 17.40 -8.51
CA LEU A 233 11.64 17.55 -9.88
C LEU A 233 10.18 18.03 -9.92
N THR A 234 9.99 19.33 -10.13
CA THR A 234 8.67 19.99 -10.19
C THR A 234 8.58 20.90 -11.39
N ASN A 235 7.40 21.39 -11.68
CA ASN A 235 7.22 22.41 -12.73
C ASN A 235 8.04 23.68 -12.46
N GLY A 236 8.31 24.02 -11.18
CA GLY A 236 9.22 25.10 -10.78
C GLY A 236 10.69 24.82 -11.09
N TYR A 237 11.09 23.56 -11.22
CA TYR A 237 12.46 23.16 -11.54
C TYR A 237 12.98 23.80 -12.82
N ALA A 238 12.13 23.91 -13.84
CA ALA A 238 12.46 24.55 -15.11
C ALA A 238 12.70 26.08 -15.00
N TYR A 239 12.21 26.73 -13.95
CA TYR A 239 12.43 28.17 -13.73
C TYR A 239 13.73 28.49 -12.98
N TRP A 240 14.23 27.53 -12.16
CA TRP A 240 15.41 27.74 -11.35
C TRP A 240 16.70 27.32 -12.07
N GLN A 241 16.59 26.43 -13.07
CA GLN A 241 17.71 26.02 -13.91
C GLN A 241 17.70 26.89 -15.18
N SER A 242 18.81 27.59 -15.44
CA SER A 242 18.98 28.45 -16.64
C SER A 242 18.90 27.65 -17.96
N ASN A 243 19.16 26.34 -17.86
CA ASN A 243 19.01 25.38 -18.96
C ASN A 243 17.94 24.35 -18.56
N ARG A 244 16.83 24.33 -19.29
CA ARG A 244 15.86 23.24 -19.13
C ARG A 244 16.52 21.94 -19.53
N PRO A 245 16.56 20.91 -18.65
CA PRO A 245 17.00 19.62 -19.11
C PRO A 245 16.06 19.14 -20.20
N GLN A 246 16.61 18.94 -21.41
CA GLN A 246 15.82 18.61 -22.60
C GLN A 246 15.14 17.24 -22.49
N ASN A 247 15.64 16.40 -21.57
CA ASN A 247 15.21 15.02 -21.37
C ASN A 247 14.21 14.84 -20.23
N ILE A 248 13.69 15.94 -19.66
CA ILE A 248 12.67 15.88 -18.61
C ILE A 248 11.49 16.79 -18.99
N TRP A 249 10.32 16.21 -19.02
CA TRP A 249 9.08 16.91 -19.25
C TRP A 249 8.25 16.99 -17.95
N PHE A 250 7.52 18.09 -17.78
CA PHE A 250 6.63 18.31 -16.63
C PHE A 250 5.21 18.61 -17.09
N SER A 251 4.22 18.02 -16.43
CA SER A 251 2.82 18.39 -16.60
C SER A 251 2.48 19.64 -15.79
N ALA A 252 1.34 20.24 -16.09
CA ALA A 252 0.75 21.22 -15.19
C ALA A 252 0.44 20.57 -13.81
N PRO A 253 0.56 21.34 -12.70
CA PRO A 253 0.25 20.81 -11.39
C PRO A 253 -1.25 20.50 -11.26
N PHE A 254 -1.55 19.35 -10.65
CA PHE A 254 -2.91 18.92 -10.36
C PHE A 254 -3.00 18.59 -8.87
N PHE A 255 -3.82 19.32 -8.13
CA PHE A 255 -3.91 19.24 -6.66
C PHE A 255 -2.55 19.34 -5.94
N GLY A 256 -1.66 20.20 -6.45
CA GLY A 256 -0.33 20.44 -5.85
C GLY A 256 0.74 19.41 -6.23
N GLU A 257 0.39 18.34 -6.93
CA GLU A 257 1.34 17.34 -7.41
C GLU A 257 1.55 17.48 -8.90
N VAL A 258 2.79 17.27 -9.36
CA VAL A 258 3.22 17.45 -10.74
C VAL A 258 3.54 16.08 -11.33
N GLY A 259 3.02 15.82 -12.52
CA GLY A 259 3.47 14.71 -13.33
C GLY A 259 4.76 15.06 -14.05
N PHE A 260 5.61 14.08 -14.31
CA PHE A 260 6.85 14.26 -15.04
C PHE A 260 7.22 13.01 -15.84
N ALA A 261 8.06 13.20 -16.84
CA ALA A 261 8.58 12.12 -17.65
C ALA A 261 10.08 12.32 -17.88
N CYS A 262 10.87 11.27 -17.67
CA CYS A 262 12.30 11.24 -17.89
C CYS A 262 12.60 10.41 -19.14
N TYR A 263 13.35 10.98 -20.08
CA TYR A 263 13.67 10.39 -21.38
C TYR A 263 15.18 10.20 -21.55
N SER A 264 15.56 9.40 -22.52
CA SER A 264 16.95 9.24 -22.98
C SER A 264 17.89 8.83 -21.83
N ASN A 265 18.85 9.69 -21.46
CA ASN A 265 19.79 9.44 -20.36
C ASN A 265 19.28 9.94 -18.99
N ALA A 266 18.12 10.62 -18.93
CA ALA A 266 17.60 11.13 -17.68
C ALA A 266 16.88 10.05 -16.88
N VAL A 267 17.35 9.81 -15.66
CA VAL A 267 16.67 9.04 -14.62
C VAL A 267 16.85 9.78 -13.29
N PRO A 268 15.85 9.83 -12.41
CA PRO A 268 15.99 10.53 -11.14
C PRO A 268 17.04 9.87 -10.24
N ALA A 269 17.76 10.66 -9.44
CA ALA A 269 18.73 10.14 -8.50
C ALA A 269 18.08 9.48 -7.27
N ALA A 270 16.92 9.96 -6.89
CA ALA A 270 16.13 9.34 -5.84
C ALA A 270 14.64 9.52 -6.12
N VAL A 271 13.87 8.54 -5.70
CA VAL A 271 12.41 8.57 -5.78
C VAL A 271 11.84 8.39 -4.37
N GLU A 272 10.96 9.28 -3.97
CA GLU A 272 10.23 9.19 -2.73
C GLU A 272 8.83 8.70 -3.02
N LEU A 273 8.46 7.61 -2.37
CA LEU A 273 7.14 7.01 -2.42
C LEU A 273 6.36 7.37 -1.16
N GLN A 274 5.11 7.77 -1.35
CA GLN A 274 4.16 7.93 -0.26
C GLN A 274 2.95 7.05 -0.57
N LEU A 275 2.69 6.08 0.30
CA LEU A 275 1.60 5.13 0.18
C LEU A 275 0.67 5.29 1.38
N GLY A 276 -0.60 5.61 1.14
CA GLY A 276 -1.64 5.69 2.15
C GLY A 276 -2.63 4.55 1.99
N VAL A 277 -2.72 3.70 3.01
CA VAL A 277 -3.55 2.50 2.99
C VAL A 277 -4.61 2.58 4.07
N LEU A 278 -5.84 2.27 3.72
CA LEU A 278 -6.98 2.25 4.61
C LEU A 278 -7.00 0.93 5.40
N GLU A 279 -7.33 1.00 6.68
CA GLU A 279 -7.51 -0.19 7.52
C GLU A 279 -8.58 -1.13 6.95
N ASP A 280 -8.35 -2.44 7.07
CA ASP A 280 -9.25 -3.48 6.56
C ASP A 280 -10.68 -3.34 7.10
N ARG A 281 -10.83 -2.98 8.37
CA ARG A 281 -12.15 -2.73 8.98
C ARG A 281 -12.91 -1.59 8.28
N ALA A 282 -12.22 -0.52 7.93
CA ALA A 282 -12.80 0.59 7.20
C ALA A 282 -13.13 0.19 5.76
N LEU A 283 -12.29 -0.64 5.13
CA LEU A 283 -12.54 -1.22 3.81
C LEU A 283 -13.80 -2.09 3.80
N GLN A 284 -13.91 -3.04 4.72
CA GLN A 284 -15.08 -3.92 4.83
C GLN A 284 -16.37 -3.13 5.07
N ARG A 285 -16.31 -2.11 5.93
CA ARG A 285 -17.44 -1.24 6.17
C ARG A 285 -17.82 -0.44 4.93
N THR A 286 -16.84 0.09 4.21
CA THR A 286 -17.09 0.81 2.95
C THR A 286 -17.69 -0.14 1.91
N ALA A 287 -17.18 -1.34 1.77
CA ALA A 287 -17.72 -2.35 0.86
C ALA A 287 -19.19 -2.67 1.17
N SER A 288 -19.53 -2.79 2.44
CA SER A 288 -20.93 -3.07 2.87
C SER A 288 -21.93 -1.93 2.56
N LEU A 289 -21.44 -0.71 2.29
CA LEU A 289 -22.26 0.44 1.86
C LEU A 289 -22.41 0.52 0.34
N GLY A 290 -21.72 -0.37 -0.39
CA GLY A 290 -21.81 -0.45 -1.85
C GLY A 290 -23.11 -1.09 -2.30
N ILE A 291 -23.51 -0.75 -3.53
CA ILE A 291 -24.64 -1.40 -4.21
C ILE A 291 -24.05 -2.46 -5.12
N PRO A 292 -24.45 -3.74 -4.99
CA PRO A 292 -23.98 -4.80 -5.88
C PRO A 292 -24.20 -4.44 -7.36
N GLY A 293 -23.15 -4.57 -8.17
CA GLY A 293 -23.21 -4.27 -9.61
C GLY A 293 -23.10 -2.78 -9.97
N SER A 294 -22.92 -1.86 -9.00
CA SER A 294 -22.66 -0.46 -9.31
C SER A 294 -21.25 -0.28 -9.91
N ILE A 295 -21.17 0.54 -10.95
CA ILE A 295 -19.88 1.01 -11.48
C ILE A 295 -19.48 2.24 -10.67
N GLY A 296 -18.36 2.14 -9.93
CA GLY A 296 -17.83 3.22 -9.10
C GLY A 296 -18.39 3.26 -7.68
N LEU A 297 -17.83 4.20 -6.90
CA LEU A 297 -18.21 4.39 -5.49
C LEU A 297 -19.58 5.07 -5.37
N THR A 298 -20.40 4.55 -4.49
CA THR A 298 -21.69 5.18 -4.15
C THR A 298 -21.47 6.44 -3.31
N PRO A 299 -22.43 7.40 -3.29
CA PRO A 299 -22.35 8.58 -2.41
C PRO A 299 -22.19 8.22 -0.94
N ALA A 300 -22.81 7.13 -0.48
CA ALA A 300 -22.69 6.64 0.89
C ALA A 300 -21.27 6.15 1.21
N GLN A 301 -20.64 5.43 0.29
CA GLN A 301 -19.24 5.01 0.40
C GLN A 301 -18.29 6.22 0.45
N LEU A 302 -18.48 7.19 -0.43
CA LEU A 302 -17.69 8.42 -0.46
C LEU A 302 -17.81 9.21 0.84
N THR A 303 -19.03 9.44 1.33
CA THR A 303 -19.28 10.15 2.59
C THR A 303 -18.63 9.43 3.77
N TYR A 304 -18.69 8.10 3.81
CA TYR A 304 -18.03 7.33 4.85
C TYR A 304 -16.51 7.49 4.78
N LEU A 305 -15.90 7.30 3.60
CA LEU A 305 -14.45 7.43 3.39
C LEU A 305 -13.90 8.81 3.74
N GLN A 306 -14.68 9.88 3.48
CA GLN A 306 -14.30 11.25 3.83
C GLN A 306 -14.06 11.46 5.33
N ASN A 307 -14.71 10.66 6.16
CA ASN A 307 -14.60 10.74 7.62
C ASN A 307 -13.62 9.72 8.21
N GLN A 308 -12.89 8.95 7.38
CA GLN A 308 -11.98 7.89 7.83
C GLN A 308 -10.50 8.26 7.77
N SER A 309 -10.15 9.53 7.87
CA SER A 309 -8.74 9.98 7.81
C SER A 309 -7.85 9.37 8.90
N GLY A 310 -8.41 9.12 10.10
CA GLY A 310 -7.71 8.48 11.21
C GLY A 310 -7.41 6.98 11.02
N HIS A 311 -8.04 6.34 10.01
CA HIS A 311 -7.84 4.93 9.67
C HIS A 311 -6.99 4.74 8.41
N VAL A 312 -6.27 5.77 7.98
CA VAL A 312 -5.32 5.72 6.86
C VAL A 312 -3.91 5.72 7.40
N HIS A 313 -3.19 4.62 7.19
CA HIS A 313 -1.77 4.52 7.51
C HIS A 313 -0.94 5.06 6.36
N LEU A 314 -0.07 6.02 6.66
CA LEU A 314 0.81 6.65 5.67
C LEU A 314 2.23 6.11 5.81
N PHE A 315 2.72 5.52 4.73
CA PHE A 315 4.10 5.04 4.61
C PHE A 315 4.87 5.97 3.67
N ARG A 316 6.10 6.25 4.03
CA ARG A 316 7.00 7.06 3.22
C ARG A 316 8.36 6.40 3.14
N GLN A 317 8.84 6.21 1.91
CA GLN A 317 10.17 5.64 1.67
C GLN A 317 10.86 6.40 0.55
N ARG A 318 12.14 6.70 0.73
CA ARG A 318 13.00 7.25 -0.32
C ARG A 318 13.93 6.16 -0.82
N VAL A 319 13.92 5.95 -2.14
CA VAL A 319 14.69 4.94 -2.84
C VAL A 319 15.73 5.65 -3.69
N THR A 320 17.00 5.29 -3.55
CA THR A 320 18.07 5.77 -4.43
C THR A 320 18.12 4.93 -5.68
N VAL A 321 18.29 5.59 -6.83
CA VAL A 321 18.46 4.95 -8.14
C VAL A 321 19.96 4.89 -8.48
N PRO A 322 20.52 3.71 -8.76
CA PRO A 322 21.98 3.59 -8.92
C PRO A 322 22.50 4.10 -10.27
N ASN A 323 21.68 4.05 -11.32
CA ASN A 323 22.12 4.28 -12.72
C ASN A 323 21.81 5.71 -13.20
N VAL A 324 22.31 6.71 -12.47
CA VAL A 324 22.04 8.13 -12.76
C VAL A 324 23.17 8.73 -13.56
N ASP A 325 22.80 9.43 -14.64
CA ASP A 325 23.72 10.31 -15.38
C ASP A 325 23.53 11.77 -14.92
N PRO A 326 24.50 12.33 -14.17
CA PRO A 326 24.37 13.73 -13.71
C PRO A 326 24.31 14.75 -14.85
N THR A 327 24.85 14.42 -16.02
CA THR A 327 24.89 15.35 -17.15
C THR A 327 23.50 15.56 -17.77
N ALA A 328 22.57 14.64 -17.55
CA ALA A 328 21.18 14.76 -18.00
C ALA A 328 20.41 15.91 -17.31
N PHE A 329 20.95 16.47 -16.23
CA PHE A 329 20.33 17.51 -15.40
C PHE A 329 21.07 18.87 -15.46
N GLN A 330 22.07 18.99 -16.34
CA GLN A 330 22.88 20.21 -16.51
C GLN A 330 22.39 21.12 -17.62
#